data_a6e0b4ea2ad3b1dbf32ee38d368991a8
#
_entry.id   a6e0b4ea2ad3b1dbf32ee38d368991a8
#
_cell.length_a   1.000
_cell.length_b   1.000
_cell.length_c   1.000
_cell.angle_alpha   90.00
_cell.angle_beta   90.00
_cell.angle_gamma   90.00
#
_symmetry.space_group_name_H-M   'P 1'
#
loop_
_entity.id
_entity.type
_entity.pdbx_description
1 polymer ?
#
loop_
_entity_poly.entity_id
_entity_poly.type
_entity_poly.pdbx_seq_one_letter_code
_entity_poly.pdbx_strand_id
1 'polypeptide(L)' 'MIIKFYTVGCQPCKAVSTVLNHEEVDYDEIDIGKDIDAAIHYKVRSVPTVINTETGATLIGFKGIRETTEWIHEHCS' A
#
# COMPACT_ATOMS: atom_id res chain seq x y z
N MET A 1 8.22 -8.67 2.32
CA MET A 1 6.85 -8.48 2.83
C MET A 1 6.24 -7.21 2.23
N ILE A 2 5.00 -7.29 1.81
CA ILE A 2 4.27 -6.12 1.28
C ILE A 2 3.32 -5.64 2.36
N ILE A 3 3.34 -4.35 2.67
CA ILE A 3 2.45 -3.74 3.66
C ILE A 3 1.68 -2.62 2.98
N LYS A 4 0.35 -2.62 3.15
CA LYS A 4 -0.51 -1.52 2.74
C LYS A 4 -0.96 -0.74 3.97
N PHE A 5 -0.69 0.55 3.98
CA PHE A 5 -1.14 1.45 5.04
C PHE A 5 -2.42 2.15 4.60
N TYR A 6 -3.40 2.19 5.48
CA TYR A 6 -4.73 2.74 5.16
C TYR A 6 -5.37 3.40 6.37
N THR A 7 -6.50 4.05 6.14
CA THR A 7 -7.41 4.50 7.21
C THR A 7 -8.83 4.06 6.86
N VAL A 8 -9.68 3.99 7.87
CA VAL A 8 -11.11 3.71 7.67
C VAL A 8 -11.73 4.82 6.82
N GLY A 9 -12.55 4.45 5.85
CA GLY A 9 -13.23 5.42 4.99
C GLY A 9 -12.41 5.96 3.84
N CYS A 10 -11.20 5.47 3.64
CA CYS A 10 -10.33 5.91 2.54
C CYS A 10 -10.72 5.20 1.24
N GLN A 11 -11.33 5.92 0.29
CA GLN A 11 -11.71 5.35 -1.00
C GLN A 11 -10.49 4.97 -1.87
N PRO A 12 -9.46 5.82 -1.99
CA PRO A 12 -8.26 5.41 -2.73
C PRO A 12 -7.58 4.17 -2.15
N CYS A 13 -7.65 3.98 -0.83
CA CYS A 13 -7.11 2.78 -0.19
C CYS A 13 -7.84 1.53 -0.66
N LYS A 14 -9.17 1.62 -0.82
CA LYS A 14 -9.98 0.50 -1.32
C LYS A 14 -9.63 0.19 -2.78
N ALA A 15 -9.39 1.22 -3.58
CA ALA A 15 -8.99 1.04 -4.97
C ALA A 15 -7.65 0.30 -5.08
N VAL A 16 -6.68 0.65 -4.25
CA VAL A 16 -5.39 -0.04 -4.21
C VAL A 16 -5.57 -1.51 -3.81
N SER A 17 -6.40 -1.78 -2.80
CA SER A 17 -6.69 -3.15 -2.39
C SER A 17 -7.29 -3.97 -3.52
N THR A 18 -8.20 -3.39 -4.29
CA THR A 18 -8.81 -4.06 -5.43
C THR A 18 -7.74 -4.50 -6.44
N VAL A 19 -6.79 -3.62 -6.74
CA VAL A 19 -5.72 -3.95 -7.69
C VAL A 19 -4.78 -5.01 -7.10
N LEU A 20 -4.38 -4.86 -5.84
CA LEU A 20 -3.53 -5.85 -5.17
C LEU A 20 -4.17 -7.24 -5.17
N ASN A 21 -5.47 -7.31 -4.88
CA ASN A 21 -6.19 -8.58 -4.88
C ASN A 21 -6.31 -9.17 -6.27
N HIS A 22 -6.56 -8.35 -7.27
CA HIS A 22 -6.65 -8.79 -8.66
C HIS A 22 -5.31 -9.36 -9.14
N GLU A 23 -4.20 -8.77 -8.72
CA GLU A 23 -2.86 -9.22 -9.06
C GLU A 23 -2.36 -10.34 -8.14
N GLU A 24 -3.20 -10.82 -7.25
CA GLU A 24 -2.89 -11.92 -6.33
C GLU A 24 -1.67 -11.66 -5.45
N VAL A 25 -1.48 -10.43 -5.03
CA VAL A 25 -0.40 -10.05 -4.12
C VAL A 25 -0.76 -10.41 -2.69
N ASP A 26 0.14 -11.10 -2.01
CA ASP A 26 0.03 -11.30 -0.56
C ASP A 26 0.52 -10.03 0.12
N TYR A 27 -0.33 -9.42 0.94
CA TYR A 27 0.05 -8.20 1.65
C TYR A 27 -0.63 -8.13 3.01
N ASP A 28 0.06 -7.45 3.94
CA ASP A 28 -0.51 -7.11 5.24
C ASP A 28 -1.10 -5.71 5.19
N GLU A 29 -2.05 -5.44 6.06
CA GLU A 29 -2.68 -4.13 6.18
C GLU A 29 -2.44 -3.54 7.55
N ILE A 30 -2.10 -2.24 7.58
CA ILE A 30 -1.94 -1.51 8.83
C ILE A 30 -2.82 -0.27 8.77
N ASP A 31 -3.72 -0.14 9.76
CA ASP A 31 -4.54 1.04 9.95
C ASP A 31 -3.73 2.07 10.71
N ILE A 32 -3.31 3.14 10.05
CA ILE A 32 -2.46 4.16 10.67
C ILE A 32 -3.19 4.96 11.75
N GLY A 33 -4.52 4.93 11.77
CA GLY A 33 -5.30 5.54 12.84
C GLY A 33 -5.24 4.74 14.13
N LYS A 34 -4.97 3.44 14.04
CA LYS A 34 -4.84 2.55 15.20
C LYS A 34 -3.40 2.26 15.56
N ASP A 35 -2.49 2.31 14.59
CA ASP A 35 -1.08 1.99 14.81
C ASP A 35 -0.22 3.14 14.28
N ILE A 36 -0.19 4.21 15.07
CA ILE A 36 0.60 5.41 14.75
C ILE A 36 2.09 5.09 14.77
N ASP A 37 2.53 4.21 15.67
CA ASP A 37 3.94 3.84 15.77
C ASP A 37 4.46 3.19 14.50
N ALA A 38 3.67 2.33 13.87
CA ALA A 38 4.04 1.73 12.59
C ALA A 38 4.16 2.79 11.49
N ALA A 39 3.23 3.75 11.45
CA ALA A 39 3.28 4.84 10.48
C ALA A 39 4.57 5.66 10.65
N ILE A 40 4.96 5.95 11.88
CA ILE A 40 6.18 6.68 12.17
C ILE A 40 7.41 5.85 11.76
N HIS A 41 7.42 4.58 12.12
CA HIS A 41 8.52 3.68 11.80
C HIS A 41 8.80 3.60 10.30
N TYR A 42 7.75 3.48 9.50
CA TYR A 42 7.87 3.38 8.05
C TYR A 42 7.80 4.73 7.34
N LYS A 43 7.71 5.84 8.10
CA LYS A 43 7.65 7.21 7.56
C LYS A 43 6.46 7.43 6.65
N VAL A 44 5.33 6.83 6.97
CA VAL A 44 4.08 6.96 6.22
C VAL A 44 3.39 8.26 6.63
N ARG A 45 3.13 9.13 5.68
CA ARG A 45 2.50 10.44 5.92
C ARG A 45 1.11 10.56 5.30
N SER A 46 0.77 9.67 4.42
CA SER A 46 -0.52 9.70 3.72
C SER A 46 -0.96 8.29 3.40
N VAL A 47 -2.22 8.11 3.08
CA VAL A 47 -2.76 6.81 2.69
C VAL A 47 -3.46 6.95 1.33
N PRO A 48 -3.47 5.89 0.54
CA PRO A 48 -2.78 4.64 0.74
C PRO A 48 -1.27 4.75 0.51
N THR A 49 -0.51 3.95 1.22
CA THR A 49 0.91 3.77 0.95
C THR A 49 1.19 2.27 0.97
N VAL A 50 1.87 1.78 -0.06
CA VAL A 50 2.26 0.37 -0.16
C VAL A 50 3.78 0.30 -0.15
N ILE A 51 4.33 -0.55 0.71
CA ILE A 51 5.78 -0.67 0.87
C ILE A 51 6.18 -2.14 0.69
N ASN A 52 7.20 -2.37 -0.13
CA ASN A 52 7.92 -3.64 -0.14
C ASN A 52 9.08 -3.51 0.85
N THR A 53 8.97 -4.17 2.00
CA THR A 53 9.96 -4.02 3.07
C THR A 53 11.32 -4.61 2.75
N GLU A 54 11.40 -5.52 1.77
CA GLU A 54 12.67 -6.13 1.38
C GLU A 54 13.51 -5.20 0.52
N THR A 55 12.88 -4.40 -0.32
CA THR A 55 13.58 -3.52 -1.27
C THR A 55 13.49 -2.04 -0.90
N GLY A 56 12.51 -1.68 -0.06
CA GLY A 56 12.21 -0.30 0.26
C GLY A 56 11.35 0.41 -0.79
N ALA A 57 10.96 -0.27 -1.86
CA ALA A 57 10.11 0.31 -2.89
C ALA A 57 8.76 0.75 -2.28
N THR A 58 8.31 1.94 -2.62
CA THR A 58 7.12 2.56 -2.03
C THR A 58 6.22 3.13 -3.11
N LEU A 59 4.92 2.84 -2.98
CA LEU A 59 3.89 3.44 -3.82
C LEU A 59 3.02 4.33 -2.93
N ILE A 60 2.94 5.61 -3.24
CA ILE A 60 2.18 6.59 -2.47
C ILE A 60 0.97 7.03 -3.28
N GLY A 61 -0.21 6.86 -2.69
CA GLY A 61 -1.47 7.25 -3.30
C GLY A 61 -1.97 6.25 -4.32
N PHE A 62 -3.13 6.56 -4.89
CA PHE A 62 -3.71 5.80 -5.99
C PHE A 62 -3.77 6.70 -7.23
N LYS A 63 -2.97 6.40 -8.23
CA LYS A 63 -2.86 7.18 -9.46
C LYS A 63 -3.43 6.43 -10.66
N GLY A 64 -4.40 5.56 -10.41
CA GLY A 64 -5.05 4.77 -11.43
C GLY A 64 -4.61 3.31 -11.41
N ILE A 65 -5.44 2.48 -12.05
CA ILE A 65 -5.23 1.03 -12.08
C ILE A 65 -3.92 0.70 -12.79
N ARG A 66 -3.67 1.36 -13.92
CA ARG A 66 -2.48 1.08 -14.73
C ARG A 66 -1.19 1.31 -13.97
N GLU A 67 -1.06 2.48 -13.36
CA GLU A 67 0.16 2.83 -12.63
C GLU A 67 0.38 1.93 -11.42
N THR A 68 -0.69 1.61 -10.71
CA THR A 68 -0.63 0.68 -9.58
C THR A 68 -0.21 -0.71 -10.03
N THR A 69 -0.78 -1.20 -11.14
CA THR A 69 -0.43 -2.51 -11.70
C THR A 69 1.03 -2.56 -12.14
N GLU A 70 1.52 -1.51 -12.78
CA GLU A 70 2.91 -1.42 -13.19
C GLU A 70 3.86 -1.49 -11.99
N TRP A 71 3.54 -0.76 -10.92
CA TRP A 71 4.33 -0.79 -9.71
C TRP A 71 4.36 -2.19 -9.10
N ILE A 72 3.20 -2.87 -9.06
CA ILE A 72 3.09 -4.22 -8.53
C ILE A 72 3.96 -5.18 -9.33
N HIS A 73 3.88 -5.14 -10.65
CA HIS A 73 4.68 -6.02 -11.51
C HIS A 73 6.17 -5.79 -11.35
N GLU A 74 6.57 -4.56 -11.09
CA GLU A 74 7.97 -4.21 -10.94
C GLU A 74 8.52 -4.54 -9.56
N HIS A 75 7.71 -4.41 -8.51
CA HIS A 75 8.18 -4.45 -7.12
C HIS A 75 7.59 -5.55 -6.25
N CYS A 76 6.57 -6.26 -6.71
CA CYS A 76 5.88 -7.25 -5.90
C CYS A 76 5.97 -8.68 -6.47
N SER A 77 6.67 -8.88 -7.55
CA SER A 77 6.80 -10.20 -8.17
C SER A 77 8.03 -10.96 -7.70
#